data_b68be980e9e9ad637503cab38a792711
#
_entry.id   b68be980e9e9ad637503cab38a792711
#
_cell.length_a   1.000
_cell.length_b   1.000
_cell.length_c   1.000
_cell.angle_alpha   90.00
_cell.angle_beta   90.00
_cell.angle_gamma   90.00
#
_symmetry.space_group_name_H-M   'P 1'
#
loop_
_entity.id
_entity.type
_entity.pdbx_description
1 polymer ?
#
loop_
_entity_poly.entity_id
_entity_poly.type
_entity_poly.pdbx_seq_one_letter_code
_entity_poly.pdbx_strand_id
1 'polypeptide(L)'
;VACLVGSEMCIRDRYNVYGGLQDNGVWMGPHNSVESKRWNMTGQYPWKGILGGDGMEIQIDKRNPNIVFTGYQFGFYARLDLDSGKRKSIKPIHELGQSPFRFNWQTPILLSPHNQDVLYLGSNFLHKSINQGDDWKDISEDLTKGGKKGNVPYGTITTISESPVTEGVIYVGSDDGIIHVTKNGGKTWKNISDNLPQDLWVSNVYASHHDGKVIYVSLDGYRWDNFCLLYTSDAADD
;
A
#
# COMPACT_ATOMS: atom_id res chain seq x y z
N VAL A 1 2.27 7.08 11.32
CA VAL A 1 2.54 7.80 10.07
C VAL A 1 1.22 7.90 9.32
N ALA A 2 0.63 9.10 9.27
CA ALA A 2 -0.56 9.34 8.47
C ALA A 2 -0.16 9.32 7.00
N CYS A 3 -0.59 8.32 6.26
CA CYS A 3 -0.42 8.30 4.82
C CYS A 3 -1.46 9.26 4.21
N LEU A 4 -1.04 10.47 3.90
CA LEU A 4 -1.82 11.39 3.10
C LEU A 4 -1.69 10.94 1.64
N VAL A 5 -2.64 10.16 1.17
CA VAL A 5 -2.75 9.88 -0.26
C VAL A 5 -3.35 11.11 -0.91
N GLY A 6 -2.46 12.00 -1.38
CA GLY A 6 -2.86 13.09 -2.25
C GLY A 6 -3.23 12.55 -3.62
N SER A 7 -4.52 12.41 -3.89
CA SER A 7 -4.95 12.34 -5.28
C SER A 7 -4.68 13.72 -5.91
N GLU A 8 -4.03 13.74 -7.07
CA GLU A 8 -3.96 14.92 -7.93
C GLU A 8 -5.38 15.29 -8.36
N MET A 9 -6.11 15.98 -7.50
CA MET A 9 -7.38 16.55 -7.86
C MET A 9 -7.24 18.04 -8.09
N CYS A 10 -7.79 18.47 -9.20
CA CYS A 10 -7.88 19.86 -9.62
C CYS A 10 -8.23 20.78 -8.45
N ILE A 11 -7.42 21.81 -8.26
CA ILE A 11 -7.44 22.82 -7.18
C ILE A 11 -8.77 23.63 -7.13
N ARG A 12 -9.80 23.24 -7.85
CA ARG A 12 -11.06 24.01 -7.94
C ARG A 12 -12.22 23.49 -7.11
N ASP A 13 -12.19 22.22 -6.66
CA ASP A 13 -13.32 21.64 -5.95
C ASP A 13 -12.96 21.10 -4.57
N ARG A 14 -13.96 21.03 -3.71
CA ARG A 14 -13.87 20.47 -2.35
C ARG A 14 -13.51 18.99 -2.46
N TYR A 15 -12.36 18.59 -1.96
CA TYR A 15 -11.95 17.19 -1.91
C TYR A 15 -12.00 16.65 -0.48
N ASN A 16 -12.15 15.34 -0.35
CA ASN A 16 -12.03 14.65 0.90
C ASN A 16 -10.61 14.17 1.11
N VAL A 17 -10.17 14.22 2.36
CA VAL A 17 -8.96 13.60 2.85
C VAL A 17 -9.34 12.26 3.49
N TYR A 18 -8.52 11.25 3.27
CA TYR A 18 -8.71 9.91 3.81
C TYR A 18 -7.49 9.53 4.64
N GLY A 19 -7.69 8.78 5.71
CA GLY A 19 -6.60 8.31 6.56
C GLY A 19 -6.97 7.06 7.34
N GLY A 20 -6.04 6.10 7.36
CA GLY A 20 -6.09 4.95 8.27
C GLY A 20 -5.26 5.25 9.51
N LEU A 21 -5.78 4.91 10.68
CA LEU A 21 -5.15 5.13 11.97
C LEU A 21 -5.17 3.83 12.77
N GLN A 22 -4.05 3.46 13.34
CA GLN A 22 -3.98 2.34 14.27
C GLN A 22 -4.94 2.59 15.44
N ASP A 23 -5.67 1.56 15.86
CA ASP A 23 -6.69 1.56 16.91
C ASP A 23 -7.92 2.46 16.65
N ASN A 24 -7.91 3.27 15.59
CA ASN A 24 -8.97 4.25 15.31
C ASN A 24 -9.68 4.04 13.97
N GLY A 25 -9.31 3.03 13.19
CA GLY A 25 -9.96 2.70 11.93
C GLY A 25 -9.60 3.64 10.77
N VAL A 26 -10.47 3.68 9.79
CA VAL A 26 -10.30 4.48 8.57
C VAL A 26 -11.34 5.59 8.53
N TRP A 27 -10.88 6.80 8.29
CA TRP A 27 -11.69 8.00 8.29
C TRP A 27 -11.60 8.75 6.98
N MET A 28 -12.67 9.48 6.67
CA MET A 28 -12.70 10.45 5.59
C MET A 28 -13.31 11.77 6.06
N GLY A 29 -12.87 12.87 5.50
CA GLY A 29 -13.43 14.18 5.82
C GLY A 29 -13.00 15.26 4.82
N PRO A 30 -13.70 16.42 4.80
CA PRO A 30 -13.40 17.49 3.87
C PRO A 30 -12.06 18.16 4.20
N HIS A 31 -11.27 18.48 3.16
CA HIS A 31 -9.96 19.10 3.29
C HIS A 31 -9.96 20.44 4.04
N ASN A 32 -11.09 21.13 4.01
CA ASN A 32 -11.28 22.47 4.59
C ASN A 32 -12.00 22.44 5.95
N SER A 33 -12.06 21.28 6.60
CA SER A 33 -12.63 21.19 7.95
C SER A 33 -11.76 21.95 8.95
N VAL A 34 -12.39 22.81 9.72
CA VAL A 34 -11.75 23.57 10.82
C VAL A 34 -12.34 23.06 12.13
N GLU A 35 -11.48 22.75 13.09
CA GLU A 35 -11.92 22.32 14.42
C GLU A 35 -12.85 23.36 15.05
N SER A 36 -13.95 22.89 15.65
CA SER A 36 -14.94 23.72 16.29
C SER A 36 -15.47 23.09 17.55
N LYS A 37 -15.53 23.86 18.63
CA LYS A 37 -16.20 23.46 19.89
C LYS A 37 -17.66 23.03 19.66
N ARG A 38 -18.30 23.55 18.61
CA ARG A 38 -19.68 23.21 18.24
C ARG A 38 -19.82 21.72 17.89
N TRP A 39 -18.78 21.09 17.34
CA TRP A 39 -18.84 19.65 17.04
C TRP A 39 -19.10 18.82 18.30
N ASN A 40 -18.42 19.15 19.41
CA ASN A 40 -18.62 18.46 20.68
C ASN A 40 -20.04 18.64 21.24
N MET A 41 -20.66 19.79 20.94
CA MET A 41 -22.02 20.11 21.43
C MET A 41 -23.13 19.49 20.57
N THR A 42 -22.91 19.37 19.27
CA THR A 42 -23.95 18.95 18.30
C THR A 42 -23.75 17.56 17.73
N GLY A 43 -22.57 16.96 17.94
CA GLY A 43 -22.20 15.69 17.31
C GLY A 43 -22.02 15.76 15.78
N GLN A 44 -22.01 16.96 15.21
CA GLN A 44 -21.91 17.17 13.76
C GLN A 44 -20.44 17.24 13.31
N TYR A 45 -19.71 16.16 13.49
CA TYR A 45 -18.35 16.03 12.98
C TYR A 45 -18.35 15.92 11.47
N PRO A 46 -17.48 16.68 10.77
CA PRO A 46 -17.36 16.58 9.32
C PRO A 46 -16.63 15.30 8.89
N TRP A 47 -15.89 14.68 9.79
CA TRP A 47 -15.17 13.42 9.55
C TRP A 47 -16.07 12.22 9.80
N LYS A 48 -16.01 11.25 8.91
CA LYS A 48 -16.78 10.01 8.97
C LYS A 48 -15.85 8.80 9.06
N GLY A 49 -16.07 7.93 10.03
CA GLY A 49 -15.47 6.60 10.06
C GLY A 49 -16.08 5.72 8.97
N ILE A 50 -15.24 5.16 8.08
CA ILE A 50 -15.70 4.33 6.96
C ILE A 50 -15.37 2.85 7.15
N LEU A 51 -14.37 2.54 7.98
CA LEU A 51 -13.99 1.18 8.35
C LEU A 51 -13.38 1.16 9.75
N GLY A 52 -13.67 0.12 10.53
CA GLY A 52 -13.04 -0.11 11.84
C GLY A 52 -11.75 -0.93 11.75
N GLY A 53 -11.14 -1.21 12.90
CA GLY A 53 -9.87 -1.94 13.03
C GLY A 53 -8.66 -1.01 13.03
N ASP A 54 -7.46 -1.57 12.82
CA ASP A 54 -6.26 -0.78 12.60
C ASP A 54 -6.25 -0.29 11.16
N GLY A 55 -6.64 0.95 10.94
CA GLY A 55 -6.73 1.50 9.59
C GLY A 55 -5.38 1.50 8.88
N MET A 56 -5.37 0.99 7.64
CA MET A 56 -4.20 0.84 6.79
C MET A 56 -4.29 1.75 5.56
N GLU A 57 -3.59 1.37 4.49
CA GLU A 57 -3.57 2.10 3.24
C GLU A 57 -4.95 2.22 2.59
N ILE A 58 -5.11 3.28 1.80
CA ILE A 58 -6.37 3.61 1.14
C ILE A 58 -6.08 3.88 -0.33
N GLN A 59 -6.85 3.26 -1.20
CA GLN A 59 -6.85 3.54 -2.63
C GLN A 59 -8.26 3.99 -3.04
N ILE A 60 -8.34 4.96 -3.94
CA ILE A 60 -9.62 5.55 -4.38
C ILE A 60 -9.71 5.42 -5.89
N ASP A 61 -10.81 4.90 -6.41
CA ASP A 61 -11.05 4.86 -7.86
C ASP A 61 -11.20 6.29 -8.39
N LYS A 62 -10.27 6.69 -9.27
CA LYS A 62 -10.25 8.03 -9.86
C LYS A 62 -11.48 8.32 -10.73
N ARG A 63 -12.18 7.29 -11.20
CA ARG A 63 -13.41 7.40 -12.02
C ARG A 63 -14.65 7.62 -11.15
N ASN A 64 -14.63 7.03 -9.94
CA ASN A 64 -15.72 7.13 -8.98
C ASN A 64 -15.17 7.23 -7.56
N PRO A 65 -15.07 8.43 -6.98
CA PRO A 65 -14.47 8.63 -5.65
C PRO A 65 -15.25 7.97 -4.50
N ASN A 66 -16.45 7.44 -4.78
CA ASN A 66 -17.23 6.69 -3.80
C ASN A 66 -16.80 5.21 -3.71
N ILE A 67 -15.99 4.74 -4.66
CA ILE A 67 -15.38 3.41 -4.60
C ILE A 67 -14.00 3.52 -3.94
N VAL A 68 -13.89 2.96 -2.76
CA VAL A 68 -12.70 3.02 -1.91
C VAL A 68 -12.23 1.61 -1.57
N PHE A 69 -10.93 1.39 -1.70
CA PHE A 69 -10.25 0.16 -1.28
C PHE A 69 -9.46 0.48 -0.04
N THR A 70 -9.82 -0.13 1.06
CA THR A 70 -9.14 0.07 2.35
C THR A 70 -9.31 -1.13 3.25
N GLY A 71 -8.53 -1.22 4.30
CA GLY A 71 -8.56 -2.39 5.15
C GLY A 71 -7.92 -2.16 6.52
N TYR A 72 -7.71 -3.26 7.18
CA TYR A 72 -7.03 -3.36 8.45
C TYR A 72 -5.91 -4.40 8.36
N GLN A 73 -5.20 -4.64 9.44
CA GLN A 73 -3.98 -5.44 9.48
C GLN A 73 -4.09 -6.79 8.75
N PHE A 74 -2.93 -7.26 8.28
CA PHE A 74 -2.76 -8.58 7.64
C PHE A 74 -3.58 -8.80 6.36
N GLY A 75 -3.72 -7.76 5.54
CA GLY A 75 -4.34 -7.85 4.22
C GLY A 75 -5.86 -7.99 4.23
N PHE A 76 -6.53 -7.72 5.33
CA PHE A 76 -7.99 -7.72 5.39
C PHE A 76 -8.55 -6.46 4.73
N TYR A 77 -8.43 -6.39 3.41
CA TYR A 77 -8.97 -5.30 2.59
C TYR A 77 -10.40 -5.55 2.14
N ALA A 78 -11.12 -4.46 1.94
CA ALA A 78 -12.45 -4.44 1.38
C ALA A 78 -12.58 -3.35 0.32
N ARG A 79 -13.38 -3.61 -0.69
CA ARG A 79 -13.94 -2.59 -1.58
C ARG A 79 -15.22 -2.06 -0.95
N LEU A 80 -15.27 -0.75 -0.74
CA LEU A 80 -16.41 -0.03 -0.18
C LEU A 80 -17.05 0.81 -1.27
N ASP A 81 -18.36 0.80 -1.32
CA ASP A 81 -19.17 1.78 -2.06
C ASP A 81 -19.82 2.71 -1.03
N LEU A 82 -19.32 3.93 -0.95
CA LEU A 82 -19.73 4.91 0.06
C LEU A 82 -21.14 5.44 -0.16
N ASP A 83 -21.68 5.37 -1.39
CA ASP A 83 -23.05 5.80 -1.70
C ASP A 83 -24.06 4.75 -1.26
N SER A 84 -23.84 3.50 -1.62
CA SER A 84 -24.78 2.41 -1.30
C SER A 84 -24.52 1.79 0.08
N GLY A 85 -23.38 2.08 0.70
CA GLY A 85 -22.91 1.43 1.93
C GLY A 85 -22.52 -0.04 1.76
N LYS A 86 -22.44 -0.53 0.53
CA LYS A 86 -22.04 -1.91 0.26
C LYS A 86 -20.56 -2.12 0.54
N ARG A 87 -20.24 -3.27 1.09
CA ARG A 87 -18.87 -3.69 1.39
C ARG A 87 -18.63 -5.11 0.86
N LYS A 88 -17.51 -5.31 0.19
CA LYS A 88 -17.04 -6.63 -0.26
C LYS A 88 -15.62 -6.86 0.22
N SER A 89 -15.37 -7.98 0.90
CA SER A 89 -13.98 -8.41 1.21
C SER A 89 -13.27 -8.79 -0.09
N ILE A 90 -12.03 -8.33 -0.22
CA ILE A 90 -11.20 -8.55 -1.41
C ILE A 90 -9.83 -9.18 -1.07
N LYS A 91 -9.67 -9.75 0.12
CA LYS A 91 -8.42 -10.42 0.51
C LYS A 91 -8.18 -11.66 -0.36
N PRO A 92 -6.98 -11.81 -0.98
CA PRO A 92 -6.60 -13.05 -1.65
C PRO A 92 -6.58 -14.23 -0.68
N ILE A 93 -7.05 -15.37 -1.15
CA ILE A 93 -7.11 -16.61 -0.37
C ILE A 93 -6.27 -17.66 -1.10
N HIS A 94 -5.40 -18.36 -0.36
CA HIS A 94 -4.62 -19.48 -0.88
C HIS A 94 -5.52 -20.68 -1.19
N GLU A 95 -5.12 -21.52 -2.12
CA GLU A 95 -5.84 -22.75 -2.46
C GLU A 95 -5.72 -23.78 -1.34
N LEU A 96 -6.71 -24.65 -1.24
CA LEU A 96 -6.69 -25.75 -0.26
C LEU A 96 -5.49 -26.66 -0.49
N GLY A 97 -4.75 -26.91 0.58
CA GLY A 97 -3.54 -27.73 0.55
C GLY A 97 -2.24 -26.97 0.28
N GLN A 98 -2.31 -25.69 -0.04
CA GLN A 98 -1.15 -24.80 -0.13
C GLN A 98 -0.84 -24.15 1.21
N SER A 99 0.42 -23.71 1.37
CA SER A 99 0.80 -22.92 2.54
C SER A 99 0.06 -21.58 2.55
N PRO A 100 -0.43 -21.12 3.72
CA PRO A 100 -1.08 -19.82 3.81
C PRO A 100 -0.16 -18.68 3.37
N PHE A 101 -0.73 -17.68 2.69
CA PHE A 101 -0.02 -16.46 2.37
C PHE A 101 0.42 -15.72 3.63
N ARG A 102 1.63 -15.16 3.60
CA ARG A 102 2.15 -14.31 4.66
C ARG A 102 1.86 -12.86 4.32
N PHE A 103 1.04 -12.21 5.12
CA PHE A 103 0.70 -10.79 4.97
C PHE A 103 1.41 -9.97 6.04
N ASN A 104 2.00 -8.86 5.66
CA ASN A 104 2.53 -7.90 6.63
C ASN A 104 1.40 -7.31 7.49
N TRP A 105 1.75 -6.79 8.67
CA TRP A 105 0.82 -6.00 9.46
C TRP A 105 0.22 -4.87 8.62
N GLN A 106 1.08 -4.07 8.00
CA GLN A 106 0.68 -3.09 7.00
C GLN A 106 0.89 -3.69 5.60
N THR A 107 -0.09 -4.44 5.14
CA THR A 107 -0.07 -5.05 3.80
C THR A 107 -0.22 -3.97 2.73
N PRO A 108 0.69 -3.89 1.74
CA PRO A 108 0.56 -2.90 0.68
C PRO A 108 -0.53 -3.26 -0.32
N ILE A 109 -1.29 -2.25 -0.73
CA ILE A 109 -2.30 -2.31 -1.78
C ILE A 109 -2.07 -1.16 -2.77
N LEU A 110 -2.17 -1.44 -4.06
CA LEU A 110 -1.97 -0.44 -5.11
C LEU A 110 -3.03 -0.56 -6.19
N LEU A 111 -3.75 0.51 -6.44
CA LEU A 111 -4.60 0.66 -7.62
C LEU A 111 -3.73 1.13 -8.79
N SER A 112 -3.79 0.42 -9.92
CA SER A 112 -2.92 0.73 -11.07
C SER A 112 -3.16 2.17 -11.58
N PRO A 113 -2.10 2.95 -11.83
CA PRO A 113 -2.25 4.28 -12.43
C PRO A 113 -2.74 4.22 -13.88
N HIS A 114 -2.60 3.06 -14.55
CA HIS A 114 -2.98 2.89 -15.96
C HIS A 114 -4.42 2.39 -16.14
N ASN A 115 -4.90 1.56 -15.19
CA ASN A 115 -6.24 0.98 -15.29
C ASN A 115 -6.84 0.81 -13.89
N GLN A 116 -7.92 1.52 -13.63
CA GLN A 116 -8.60 1.52 -12.32
C GLN A 116 -9.38 0.22 -12.02
N ASP A 117 -9.41 -0.75 -12.91
CA ASP A 117 -9.92 -2.11 -12.64
C ASP A 117 -8.81 -3.03 -12.15
N VAL A 118 -7.54 -2.62 -12.33
CA VAL A 118 -6.37 -3.39 -11.91
C VAL A 118 -5.94 -2.98 -10.50
N LEU A 119 -5.89 -3.98 -9.64
CA LEU A 119 -5.49 -3.84 -8.25
C LEU A 119 -4.36 -4.82 -7.94
N TYR A 120 -3.35 -4.37 -7.21
CA TYR A 120 -2.27 -5.20 -6.70
C TYR A 120 -2.35 -5.27 -5.19
N LEU A 121 -2.00 -6.43 -4.62
CA LEU A 121 -1.91 -6.64 -3.18
C LEU A 121 -0.71 -7.55 -2.87
N GLY A 122 0.08 -7.15 -1.87
CA GLY A 122 1.30 -7.88 -1.50
C GLY A 122 1.08 -8.82 -0.31
N SER A 123 1.38 -10.09 -0.49
CA SER A 123 1.65 -11.01 0.61
C SER A 123 3.16 -11.33 0.62
N ASN A 124 3.58 -12.59 0.62
CA ASN A 124 4.89 -13.00 0.15
C ASN A 124 4.93 -13.20 -1.38
N PHE A 125 3.75 -13.18 -2.01
CA PHE A 125 3.53 -13.14 -3.46
C PHE A 125 2.95 -11.78 -3.84
N LEU A 126 3.12 -11.38 -5.11
CA LEU A 126 2.35 -10.28 -5.66
C LEU A 126 1.09 -10.81 -6.33
N HIS A 127 -0.06 -10.41 -5.80
CA HIS A 127 -1.37 -10.71 -6.35
C HIS A 127 -1.84 -9.59 -7.27
N LYS A 128 -2.44 -9.94 -8.39
CA LYS A 128 -3.08 -9.02 -9.34
C LYS A 128 -4.54 -9.38 -9.54
N SER A 129 -5.41 -8.40 -9.42
CA SER A 129 -6.80 -8.46 -9.86
C SER A 129 -7.00 -7.56 -11.08
N ILE A 130 -7.90 -7.93 -11.97
CA ILE A 130 -8.31 -7.13 -13.14
C ILE A 130 -9.77 -6.69 -13.05
N ASN A 131 -10.43 -6.92 -11.93
CA ASN A 131 -11.83 -6.66 -11.66
C ASN A 131 -12.05 -6.12 -10.24
N GLN A 132 -11.15 -5.23 -9.81
CA GLN A 132 -11.26 -4.52 -8.53
C GLN A 132 -11.28 -5.43 -7.29
N GLY A 133 -10.53 -6.52 -7.33
CA GLY A 133 -10.39 -7.46 -6.22
C GLY A 133 -11.46 -8.56 -6.18
N ASP A 134 -12.27 -8.71 -7.22
CA ASP A 134 -13.26 -9.79 -7.27
C ASP A 134 -12.61 -11.15 -7.44
N ASP A 135 -11.58 -11.22 -8.30
CA ASP A 135 -10.73 -12.40 -8.49
C ASP A 135 -9.26 -12.00 -8.44
N TRP A 136 -8.42 -12.91 -7.99
CA TRP A 136 -6.98 -12.71 -7.84
C TRP A 136 -6.18 -13.76 -8.60
N LYS A 137 -5.05 -13.33 -9.12
CA LYS A 137 -4.04 -14.20 -9.71
C LYS A 137 -2.67 -13.83 -9.15
N ASP A 138 -1.91 -14.85 -8.75
CA ASP A 138 -0.51 -14.68 -8.38
C ASP A 138 0.31 -14.43 -9.64
N ILE A 139 1.05 -13.33 -9.66
CA ILE A 139 1.91 -12.92 -10.77
C ILE A 139 3.39 -12.96 -10.43
N SER A 140 3.72 -13.59 -9.31
CA SER A 140 5.10 -13.85 -8.88
C SER A 140 5.19 -15.21 -8.19
N GLU A 141 6.41 -15.67 -7.98
CA GLU A 141 6.77 -16.62 -6.93
C GLU A 141 6.94 -15.88 -5.60
N ASP A 142 7.41 -16.57 -4.55
CA ASP A 142 7.76 -15.92 -3.27
C ASP A 142 8.92 -14.93 -3.51
N LEU A 143 8.64 -13.63 -3.32
CA LEU A 143 9.59 -12.53 -3.56
C LEU A 143 10.42 -12.18 -2.31
N THR A 144 10.47 -13.06 -1.34
CA THR A 144 11.15 -12.86 -0.05
C THR A 144 12.20 -13.93 0.21
N LYS A 145 12.99 -13.78 1.28
CA LYS A 145 13.92 -14.81 1.76
C LYS A 145 13.21 -15.98 2.50
N GLY A 146 11.90 -15.94 2.59
CA GLY A 146 11.08 -16.92 3.29
C GLY A 146 10.69 -16.49 4.70
N GLY A 147 9.69 -17.21 5.24
CA GLY A 147 9.16 -16.93 6.57
C GLY A 147 10.12 -17.32 7.70
N LYS A 148 10.06 -16.57 8.80
CA LYS A 148 10.71 -16.92 10.07
C LYS A 148 9.66 -17.22 11.13
N LYS A 149 9.98 -18.08 12.10
CA LYS A 149 9.13 -18.28 13.28
C LYS A 149 9.12 -17.02 14.13
N GLY A 150 7.94 -16.59 14.55
CA GLY A 150 7.74 -15.40 15.39
C GLY A 150 6.27 -15.10 15.61
N ASN A 151 6.00 -14.06 16.39
CA ASN A 151 4.63 -13.63 16.71
C ASN A 151 3.96 -12.81 15.59
N VAL A 152 4.75 -12.34 14.63
CA VAL A 152 4.27 -11.60 13.46
C VAL A 152 4.79 -12.25 12.19
N PRO A 153 4.05 -12.21 11.09
CA PRO A 153 4.54 -12.67 9.79
C PRO A 153 5.83 -11.94 9.39
N TYR A 154 6.78 -12.70 8.86
CA TYR A 154 8.04 -12.21 8.32
C TYR A 154 8.29 -12.85 6.95
N GLY A 155 9.08 -12.20 6.10
CA GLY A 155 9.20 -12.54 4.69
C GLY A 155 7.90 -12.16 3.98
N THR A 156 7.60 -10.86 4.00
CA THR A 156 6.37 -10.29 3.46
C THR A 156 6.68 -9.06 2.63
N ILE A 157 5.87 -8.82 1.60
CA ILE A 157 5.95 -7.59 0.82
C ILE A 157 5.45 -6.42 1.68
N THR A 158 6.20 -5.32 1.66
CA THR A 158 5.95 -4.11 2.44
C THR A 158 5.56 -2.92 1.58
N THR A 159 5.92 -2.95 0.29
CA THR A 159 5.67 -1.84 -0.63
C THR A 159 5.55 -2.32 -2.07
N ILE A 160 4.68 -1.68 -2.83
CA ILE A 160 4.44 -1.93 -4.26
C ILE A 160 4.41 -0.60 -4.98
N SER A 161 5.09 -0.50 -6.12
CA SER A 161 5.01 0.67 -7.00
C SER A 161 4.98 0.25 -8.47
N GLU A 162 3.90 0.55 -9.17
CA GLU A 162 3.86 0.45 -10.62
C GLU A 162 4.35 1.77 -11.24
N SER A 163 5.20 1.69 -12.26
CA SER A 163 5.67 2.87 -12.97
C SER A 163 4.50 3.61 -13.62
N PRO A 164 4.29 4.89 -13.32
CA PRO A 164 3.22 5.66 -13.97
C PRO A 164 3.54 5.99 -15.44
N VAL A 165 4.81 5.82 -15.84
CA VAL A 165 5.29 6.09 -17.21
C VAL A 165 5.15 4.87 -18.11
N THR A 166 5.28 3.66 -17.54
CA THR A 166 5.30 2.42 -18.33
C THR A 166 4.46 1.35 -17.64
N GLU A 167 3.36 0.98 -18.27
CA GLU A 167 2.48 -0.08 -17.76
C GLU A 167 3.21 -1.42 -17.64
N GLY A 168 2.96 -2.14 -16.55
CA GLY A 168 3.53 -3.46 -16.29
C GLY A 168 4.99 -3.45 -15.81
N VAL A 169 5.59 -2.28 -15.59
CA VAL A 169 6.83 -2.14 -14.84
C VAL A 169 6.48 -1.95 -13.38
N ILE A 170 6.72 -2.98 -12.56
CA ILE A 170 6.31 -3.01 -11.15
C ILE A 170 7.52 -3.31 -10.28
N TYR A 171 7.66 -2.55 -9.22
CA TYR A 171 8.68 -2.71 -8.19
C TYR A 171 8.03 -3.16 -6.89
N VAL A 172 8.69 -4.06 -6.19
CA VAL A 172 8.21 -4.64 -4.92
C VAL A 172 9.36 -4.67 -3.93
N GLY A 173 9.12 -4.21 -2.71
CA GLY A 173 10.06 -4.29 -1.60
C GLY A 173 9.50 -5.16 -0.47
N SER A 174 10.40 -5.77 0.32
CA SER A 174 10.04 -6.70 1.40
C SER A 174 10.66 -6.32 2.75
N ASP A 175 10.14 -6.89 3.81
CA ASP A 175 10.61 -6.69 5.19
C ASP A 175 11.97 -7.33 5.49
N ASP A 176 12.47 -8.17 4.59
CA ASP A 176 13.78 -8.82 4.66
C ASP A 176 14.84 -8.20 3.73
N GLY A 177 14.55 -6.99 3.19
CA GLY A 177 15.52 -6.16 2.48
C GLY A 177 15.68 -6.49 1.01
N ILE A 178 14.75 -7.23 0.40
CA ILE A 178 14.81 -7.54 -1.02
C ILE A 178 13.92 -6.59 -1.82
N ILE A 179 14.43 -6.17 -2.97
CA ILE A 179 13.69 -5.42 -3.97
C ILE A 179 13.70 -6.19 -5.27
N HIS A 180 12.50 -6.44 -5.79
CA HIS A 180 12.32 -7.05 -7.10
C HIS A 180 11.68 -6.10 -8.10
N VAL A 181 12.01 -6.29 -9.37
CA VAL A 181 11.35 -5.59 -10.48
C VAL A 181 10.87 -6.58 -11.53
N THR A 182 9.68 -6.36 -12.04
CA THR A 182 9.22 -6.92 -13.31
C THR A 182 9.08 -5.81 -14.34
N LYS A 183 9.38 -6.13 -15.61
CA LYS A 183 9.21 -5.21 -16.75
C LYS A 183 8.17 -5.70 -17.75
N ASN A 184 7.46 -6.77 -17.41
CA ASN A 184 6.53 -7.46 -18.32
C ASN A 184 5.26 -7.94 -17.61
N GLY A 185 4.81 -7.18 -16.60
CA GLY A 185 3.55 -7.43 -15.90
C GLY A 185 3.55 -8.69 -15.04
N GLY A 186 4.71 -9.07 -14.49
CA GLY A 186 4.86 -10.21 -13.59
C GLY A 186 5.26 -11.52 -14.25
N LYS A 187 5.53 -11.54 -15.57
CA LYS A 187 5.98 -12.78 -16.24
C LYS A 187 7.39 -13.21 -15.83
N THR A 188 8.26 -12.26 -15.56
CA THR A 188 9.61 -12.48 -15.01
C THR A 188 9.97 -11.43 -13.99
N TRP A 189 10.72 -11.84 -12.97
CA TRP A 189 11.16 -10.98 -11.89
C TRP A 189 12.68 -10.97 -11.77
N LYS A 190 13.26 -9.82 -11.47
CA LYS A 190 14.67 -9.64 -11.24
C LYS A 190 14.89 -9.01 -9.87
N ASN A 191 15.75 -9.61 -9.04
CA ASN A 191 16.25 -8.99 -7.82
C ASN A 191 17.22 -7.86 -8.19
N ILE A 192 17.06 -6.70 -7.56
CA ILE A 192 17.90 -5.50 -7.78
C ILE A 192 18.50 -4.96 -6.48
N SER A 193 18.60 -5.79 -5.43
CA SER A 193 19.07 -5.41 -4.09
C SER A 193 20.58 -5.49 -3.90
N ASP A 194 21.36 -5.91 -4.90
CA ASP A 194 22.78 -6.29 -4.75
C ASP A 194 23.66 -5.21 -4.11
N ASN A 195 23.35 -3.94 -4.31
CA ASN A 195 24.13 -2.80 -3.80
C ASN A 195 23.46 -2.11 -2.59
N LEU A 196 22.42 -2.71 -2.03
CA LEU A 196 21.73 -2.15 -0.87
C LEU A 196 22.21 -2.80 0.43
N PRO A 197 22.12 -2.08 1.57
CA PRO A 197 22.32 -2.70 2.87
C PRO A 197 21.43 -3.92 3.05
N GLN A 198 22.01 -5.03 3.49
CA GLN A 198 21.31 -6.29 3.62
C GLN A 198 20.38 -6.32 4.84
N ASP A 199 19.30 -7.05 4.73
CA ASP A 199 18.35 -7.34 5.83
C ASP A 199 17.65 -6.11 6.43
N LEU A 200 17.73 -4.94 5.83
CA LEU A 200 16.95 -3.78 6.26
C LEU A 200 15.55 -3.82 5.66
N TRP A 201 14.58 -3.42 6.43
CA TRP A 201 13.19 -3.31 5.98
C TRP A 201 13.07 -2.30 4.84
N VAL A 202 12.55 -2.73 3.69
CA VAL A 202 12.23 -1.79 2.60
C VAL A 202 10.93 -1.08 2.97
N SER A 203 11.03 0.14 3.46
CA SER A 203 9.86 0.90 3.91
C SER A 203 9.07 1.51 2.77
N ASN A 204 9.75 1.89 1.68
CA ASN A 204 9.08 2.37 0.48
C ASN A 204 9.93 2.16 -0.78
N VAL A 205 9.25 1.85 -1.89
CA VAL A 205 9.78 1.95 -3.25
C VAL A 205 8.85 2.84 -4.05
N TYR A 206 9.38 3.84 -4.72
CA TYR A 206 8.61 4.79 -5.49
C TYR A 206 9.17 4.94 -6.90
N ALA A 207 8.39 4.57 -7.91
CA ALA A 207 8.75 4.75 -9.31
C ALA A 207 8.57 6.21 -9.73
N SER A 208 9.57 6.78 -10.39
CA SER A 208 9.54 8.16 -10.84
C SER A 208 8.41 8.42 -11.84
N HIS A 209 7.74 9.55 -11.69
CA HIS A 209 6.73 10.05 -12.65
C HIS A 209 7.35 10.64 -13.92
N HIS A 210 8.66 10.87 -13.93
CA HIS A 210 9.34 11.58 -15.01
C HIS A 210 10.22 10.67 -15.86
N ASP A 211 10.81 9.64 -15.24
CA ASP A 211 11.69 8.70 -15.93
C ASP A 211 11.40 7.25 -15.47
N GLY A 212 10.96 6.42 -16.38
CA GLY A 212 10.65 5.01 -16.11
C GLY A 212 11.86 4.13 -15.71
N LYS A 213 13.08 4.69 -15.71
CA LYS A 213 14.31 4.01 -15.27
C LYS A 213 14.72 4.38 -13.85
N VAL A 214 14.10 5.38 -13.26
CA VAL A 214 14.44 5.92 -11.93
C VAL A 214 13.42 5.45 -10.90
N ILE A 215 13.93 4.96 -9.78
CA ILE A 215 13.16 4.64 -8.57
C ILE A 215 13.84 5.28 -7.35
N TYR A 216 13.04 5.60 -6.37
CA TYR A 216 13.49 6.03 -5.05
C TYR A 216 13.17 4.92 -4.05
N VAL A 217 14.13 4.61 -3.18
CA VAL A 217 14.00 3.55 -2.18
C VAL A 217 14.32 4.11 -0.81
N SER A 218 13.49 3.80 0.17
CA SER A 218 13.82 4.03 1.57
C SER A 218 13.90 2.72 2.34
N LEU A 219 14.91 2.61 3.18
CA LEU A 219 15.17 1.47 4.04
C LEU A 219 15.04 1.91 5.49
N ASP A 220 14.51 1.03 6.34
CA ASP A 220 14.34 1.28 7.76
C ASP A 220 15.15 0.27 8.57
N GLY A 221 16.06 0.82 9.39
CA GLY A 221 16.96 0.04 10.24
C GLY A 221 16.57 0.04 11.72
N TYR A 222 15.43 0.60 12.12
CA TYR A 222 15.09 0.77 13.54
C TYR A 222 15.01 -0.54 14.34
N ARG A 223 14.82 -1.67 13.67
CA ARG A 223 14.79 -3.01 14.30
C ARG A 223 16.16 -3.64 14.48
N TRP A 224 17.24 -2.98 14.03
CA TRP A 224 18.57 -3.54 13.95
C TRP A 224 19.56 -2.94 14.94
N ASP A 225 19.11 -2.43 16.05
CA ASP A 225 20.00 -1.91 17.14
C ASP A 225 21.01 -0.84 16.65
N ASN A 226 20.68 -0.14 15.58
CA ASN A 226 21.49 0.93 15.04
C ASN A 226 21.14 2.22 15.75
N PHE A 227 21.99 2.66 16.68
CA PHE A 227 21.82 3.91 17.44
C PHE A 227 21.91 5.17 16.56
N CYS A 228 22.26 5.06 15.29
CA CYS A 228 22.28 6.15 14.34
C CYS A 228 21.03 6.12 13.46
N LEU A 229 19.95 6.75 13.94
CA LEU A 229 18.65 6.82 13.27
C LEU A 229 18.59 7.85 12.14
N LEU A 230 19.67 8.52 11.83
CA LEU A 230 19.77 9.53 10.77
C LEU A 230 20.86 9.12 9.77
N TYR A 231 20.54 8.23 8.87
CA TYR A 231 21.19 8.19 7.58
C TYR A 231 20.44 9.16 6.66
N THR A 232 20.84 10.41 6.68
CA THR A 232 20.64 11.28 5.56
C THR A 232 21.72 10.91 4.54
N SER A 233 21.41 10.14 3.54
CA SER A 233 22.22 10.16 2.35
C SER A 233 21.90 11.49 1.65
N ASP A 234 22.79 12.44 1.73
CA ASP A 234 22.83 13.58 0.82
C ASP A 234 23.17 13.05 -0.58
N ALA A 235 22.20 12.44 -1.22
CA ALA A 235 22.26 12.09 -2.64
C ALA A 235 21.87 13.31 -3.51
N ALA A 236 22.05 14.51 -2.99
CA ALA A 236 21.74 15.76 -3.68
C ALA A 236 22.97 16.57 -4.10
N ASP A 237 24.18 16.08 -3.86
CA ASP A 237 25.42 16.77 -4.25
C ASP A 237 26.34 15.81 -5.03
N ASP A 238 25.91 15.41 -6.25
CA ASP A 238 26.83 15.03 -7.34
C ASP A 238 26.07 15.08 -8.71
#